data_dee2b59f4622a29bf1d72f9ca2fd737b
#
_entry.id   dee2b59f4622a29bf1d72f9ca2fd737b
#
_cell.length_a   1.000
_cell.length_b   1.000
_cell.length_c   1.000
_cell.angle_alpha   90.00
_cell.angle_beta   90.00
_cell.angle_gamma   90.00
#
_symmetry.space_group_name_H-M   'P 1'
#
loop_
_entity.id
_entity.type
_entity.pdbx_description
1 polymer ?
#
loop_
_entity_poly.entity_id
_entity_poly.type
_entity_poly.pdbx_seq_one_letter_code
_entity_poly.pdbx_strand_id
1 'polypeptide(L)'
;MENAGIAEEKIAIRFDPTLFIFLGTTAGKVGWRLKQLFKEAYGDIPIVKFLSLDIDSNIEEQGSKFFDRNSERIELSGVDPSVVVEHLDNHPFTKAWWPKFAPPPGMLSGAGGSPRQMRLVGRLTFFNKFTDNTFGGSLYSRLSSALNALKLIQRQRETEAIENSKFRFTVNNNAINVFLIFSPCGGTGSSMAFDLAYICRKILENNNPKITSMSMAPSV
;
A
#
# COMPACT_ATOMS: atom_id res chain seq x y z
N MET A 1 -6.61 -4.76 -54.83
CA MET A 1 -7.54 -4.01 -53.97
C MET A 1 -7.04 -4.23 -52.52
N GLU A 2 -6.25 -3.31 -52.04
CA GLU A 2 -5.78 -3.31 -50.62
C GLU A 2 -6.98 -2.97 -49.74
N ASN A 3 -7.35 -3.87 -48.86
CA ASN A 3 -8.25 -3.60 -47.76
C ASN A 3 -7.56 -2.56 -46.85
N ALA A 4 -7.86 -1.30 -47.02
CA ALA A 4 -7.56 -0.29 -46.04
C ALA A 4 -8.36 -0.65 -44.76
N GLY A 5 -7.70 -1.35 -43.83
CA GLY A 5 -8.26 -1.65 -42.53
C GLY A 5 -8.62 -0.34 -41.86
N ILE A 6 -9.91 -0.15 -41.59
CA ILE A 6 -10.41 0.96 -40.79
C ILE A 6 -9.71 0.82 -39.45
N ALA A 7 -8.76 1.73 -39.15
CA ALA A 7 -8.12 1.77 -37.82
C ALA A 7 -9.25 2.10 -36.83
N GLU A 8 -9.58 1.16 -35.95
CA GLU A 8 -10.53 1.38 -34.86
C GLU A 8 -10.03 2.56 -34.01
N GLU A 9 -10.86 3.61 -33.90
CA GLU A 9 -10.53 4.80 -33.13
C GLU A 9 -10.46 4.41 -31.64
N LYS A 10 -9.26 4.54 -31.05
CA LYS A 10 -9.04 4.19 -29.65
C LYS A 10 -9.66 5.24 -28.72
N ILE A 11 -10.32 4.80 -27.67
CA ILE A 11 -10.90 5.67 -26.65
C ILE A 11 -9.77 6.34 -25.89
N ALA A 12 -9.72 7.67 -25.91
CA ALA A 12 -8.75 8.45 -25.13
C ALA A 12 -9.20 8.57 -23.65
N ILE A 13 -8.35 8.11 -22.73
CA ILE A 13 -8.59 8.20 -21.30
C ILE A 13 -7.42 8.92 -20.63
N ARG A 14 -7.74 9.85 -19.73
CA ARG A 14 -6.75 10.59 -18.97
C ARG A 14 -6.72 10.10 -17.53
N PHE A 15 -5.53 9.69 -17.04
CA PHE A 15 -5.32 9.23 -15.67
C PHE A 15 -4.30 10.09 -14.93
N ASP A 16 -4.56 10.34 -13.66
CA ASP A 16 -3.52 10.75 -12.72
C ASP A 16 -2.70 9.52 -12.28
N PRO A 17 -1.36 9.60 -12.16
CA PRO A 17 -0.57 8.55 -11.54
C PRO A 17 -1.13 8.22 -10.15
N THR A 18 -1.49 6.95 -9.93
CA THR A 18 -2.26 6.56 -8.75
C THR A 18 -1.65 5.34 -8.07
N LEU A 19 -1.50 5.41 -6.75
CA LEU A 19 -1.15 4.30 -5.88
C LEU A 19 -2.32 3.95 -4.96
N PHE A 20 -2.78 2.70 -5.01
CA PHE A 20 -3.70 2.13 -4.04
C PHE A 20 -2.93 1.31 -3.03
N ILE A 21 -3.11 1.61 -1.73
CA ILE A 21 -2.48 0.89 -0.62
C ILE A 21 -3.58 0.30 0.25
N PHE A 22 -3.60 -1.01 0.37
CA PHE A 22 -4.57 -1.78 1.14
C PHE A 22 -3.93 -2.26 2.44
N LEU A 23 -4.52 -1.89 3.57
CA LEU A 23 -3.97 -2.15 4.89
C LEU A 23 -4.80 -3.18 5.65
N GLY A 24 -4.22 -4.36 5.83
CA GLY A 24 -4.83 -5.49 6.50
C GLY A 24 -5.72 -6.34 5.59
N THR A 25 -6.10 -7.49 6.09
CA THR A 25 -6.79 -8.57 5.38
C THR A 25 -8.08 -8.13 4.67
N THR A 26 -8.94 -7.37 5.35
CA THR A 26 -10.23 -6.92 4.78
C THR A 26 -9.99 -5.99 3.59
N ALA A 27 -9.06 -5.04 3.74
CA ALA A 27 -8.68 -4.13 2.66
C ALA A 27 -8.00 -4.89 1.49
N GLY A 28 -7.17 -5.87 1.79
CA GLY A 28 -6.53 -6.74 0.79
C GLY A 28 -7.55 -7.45 -0.11
N LYS A 29 -8.65 -7.96 0.46
CA LYS A 29 -9.75 -8.57 -0.32
C LYS A 29 -10.41 -7.59 -1.27
N VAL A 30 -10.69 -6.37 -0.81
CA VAL A 30 -11.25 -5.30 -1.66
C VAL A 30 -10.24 -4.91 -2.74
N GLY A 31 -8.97 -4.79 -2.37
CA GLY A 31 -7.88 -4.44 -3.28
C GLY A 31 -7.69 -5.44 -4.41
N TRP A 32 -7.76 -6.73 -4.11
CA TRP A 32 -7.72 -7.77 -5.13
C TRP A 32 -8.87 -7.60 -6.14
N ARG A 33 -10.09 -7.42 -5.66
CA ARG A 33 -11.26 -7.25 -6.54
C ARG A 33 -11.13 -5.99 -7.39
N LEU A 34 -10.67 -4.89 -6.79
CA LEU A 34 -10.40 -3.65 -7.53
C LEU A 34 -9.35 -3.86 -8.62
N LYS A 35 -8.24 -4.52 -8.30
CA LYS A 35 -7.17 -4.84 -9.26
C LYS A 35 -7.69 -5.68 -10.43
N GLN A 36 -8.53 -6.68 -10.16
CA GLN A 36 -9.17 -7.48 -11.21
C GLN A 36 -10.04 -6.61 -12.12
N LEU A 37 -10.93 -5.79 -11.55
CA LEU A 37 -11.81 -4.91 -12.32
C LEU A 37 -11.00 -3.93 -13.18
N PHE A 38 -9.90 -3.39 -12.66
CA PHE A 38 -8.99 -2.55 -13.43
C PHE A 38 -8.38 -3.31 -14.62
N LYS A 39 -7.91 -4.53 -14.37
CA LYS A 39 -7.30 -5.36 -15.42
C LYS A 39 -8.32 -5.78 -16.47
N GLU A 40 -9.52 -6.14 -16.08
CA GLU A 40 -10.63 -6.49 -16.98
C GLU A 40 -11.06 -5.27 -17.83
N ALA A 41 -11.14 -4.09 -17.23
CA ALA A 41 -11.60 -2.89 -17.91
C ALA A 41 -10.53 -2.27 -18.82
N TYR A 42 -9.28 -2.19 -18.36
CA TYR A 42 -8.24 -1.38 -18.97
C TYR A 42 -6.97 -2.16 -19.37
N GLY A 43 -6.83 -3.42 -18.96
CA GLY A 43 -5.60 -4.19 -19.11
C GLY A 43 -4.54 -3.80 -18.08
N ASP A 44 -3.30 -4.16 -18.35
CA ASP A 44 -2.15 -3.81 -17.49
C ASP A 44 -1.65 -2.41 -17.85
N ILE A 45 -1.93 -1.43 -16.99
CA ILE A 45 -1.50 -0.04 -17.18
C ILE A 45 -0.50 0.38 -16.09
N PRO A 46 0.68 0.89 -16.45
CA PRO A 46 1.71 1.26 -15.48
C PRO A 46 1.37 2.49 -14.63
N ILE A 47 0.37 3.29 -15.05
CA ILE A 47 -0.07 4.53 -14.39
C ILE A 47 -0.71 4.26 -13.02
N VAL A 48 -1.23 3.04 -12.82
CA VAL A 48 -1.86 2.62 -11.56
C VAL A 48 -1.02 1.54 -10.91
N LYS A 49 -0.71 1.71 -9.62
CA LYS A 49 0.03 0.74 -8.80
C LYS A 49 -0.81 0.30 -7.62
N PHE A 50 -0.55 -0.91 -7.18
CA PHE A 50 -1.25 -1.54 -6.06
C PHE A 50 -0.23 -2.05 -5.06
N LEU A 51 -0.45 -1.78 -3.76
CA LEU A 51 0.31 -2.37 -2.66
C LEU A 51 -0.65 -2.95 -1.63
N SER A 52 -0.34 -4.12 -1.12
CA SER A 52 -1.06 -4.74 -0.01
C SER A 52 -0.10 -4.94 1.16
N LEU A 53 -0.45 -4.38 2.32
CA LEU A 53 0.33 -4.49 3.56
C LEU A 53 -0.49 -5.25 4.61
N ASP A 54 0.06 -6.31 5.16
CA ASP A 54 -0.57 -7.02 6.28
C ASP A 54 0.44 -7.54 7.29
N ILE A 55 0.00 -7.64 8.55
CA ILE A 55 0.76 -8.23 9.66
C ILE A 55 0.43 -9.72 9.79
N ASP A 56 -0.75 -10.16 9.31
CA ASP A 56 -1.16 -11.56 9.39
C ASP A 56 -0.35 -12.42 8.42
N SER A 57 0.28 -13.48 8.92
CA SER A 57 1.03 -14.44 8.11
C SER A 57 0.15 -15.40 7.31
N ASN A 58 -1.11 -15.60 7.72
CA ASN A 58 -2.08 -16.47 7.03
C ASN A 58 -2.72 -15.84 5.80
N ILE A 59 -2.05 -14.90 5.22
CA ILE A 59 -2.49 -14.09 4.08
C ILE A 59 -2.86 -14.92 2.84
N GLU A 60 -2.31 -16.12 2.70
CA GLU A 60 -2.51 -16.96 1.50
C GLU A 60 -3.97 -17.40 1.30
N GLU A 61 -4.72 -17.56 2.39
CA GLU A 61 -6.15 -17.93 2.31
C GLU A 61 -7.06 -16.74 1.98
N GLN A 62 -6.57 -15.51 2.05
CA GLN A 62 -7.42 -14.33 2.20
C GLN A 62 -7.35 -13.29 1.06
N GLY A 63 -6.87 -13.65 -0.12
CA GLY A 63 -6.93 -12.75 -1.29
C GLY A 63 -5.62 -12.03 -1.62
N SER A 64 -4.65 -11.91 -0.71
CA SER A 64 -3.35 -11.31 -1.00
C SER A 64 -2.47 -12.14 -1.94
N LYS A 65 -2.81 -13.42 -2.17
CA LYS A 65 -2.18 -14.26 -3.21
C LYS A 65 -2.27 -13.65 -4.61
N PHE A 66 -3.17 -12.71 -4.84
CA PHE A 66 -3.35 -12.04 -6.12
C PHE A 66 -2.46 -10.79 -6.29
N PHE A 67 -1.78 -10.38 -5.23
CA PHE A 67 -0.76 -9.36 -5.31
C PHE A 67 0.61 -10.02 -5.51
N ASP A 68 1.37 -9.51 -6.46
CA ASP A 68 2.72 -10.03 -6.70
C ASP A 68 3.59 -9.90 -5.44
N ARG A 69 4.17 -11.02 -5.01
CA ARG A 69 4.93 -11.11 -3.76
C ARG A 69 6.14 -10.18 -3.73
N ASN A 70 6.75 -9.95 -4.88
CA ASN A 70 7.99 -9.20 -4.96
C ASN A 70 7.77 -7.69 -5.11
N SER A 71 6.67 -7.29 -5.75
CA SER A 71 6.43 -5.88 -6.10
C SER A 71 5.23 -5.24 -5.40
N GLU A 72 4.20 -6.02 -5.05
CA GLU A 72 2.92 -5.48 -4.59
C GLU A 72 2.54 -5.89 -3.18
N ARG A 73 3.11 -6.99 -2.64
CA ARG A 73 2.78 -7.48 -1.30
C ARG A 73 3.89 -7.16 -0.32
N ILE A 74 3.54 -6.54 0.79
CA ILE A 74 4.44 -6.24 1.89
C ILE A 74 3.94 -6.96 3.14
N GLU A 75 4.67 -7.98 3.56
CA GLU A 75 4.39 -8.74 4.75
C GLU A 75 5.10 -8.12 5.96
N LEU A 76 4.34 -7.82 7.00
CA LEU A 76 4.82 -7.22 8.23
C LEU A 76 4.87 -8.21 9.41
N SER A 77 4.67 -9.51 9.15
CA SER A 77 4.68 -10.57 10.16
C SER A 77 6.06 -10.81 10.80
N GLY A 78 6.09 -11.61 11.85
CA GLY A 78 7.33 -12.08 12.48
C GLY A 78 7.98 -11.09 13.46
N VAL A 79 7.27 -10.06 13.91
CA VAL A 79 7.69 -9.21 15.04
C VAL A 79 7.03 -9.71 16.31
N ASP A 80 7.83 -10.03 17.33
CA ASP A 80 7.32 -10.28 18.67
C ASP A 80 7.25 -8.95 19.44
N PRO A 81 6.05 -8.43 19.72
CA PRO A 81 5.90 -7.15 20.41
C PRO A 81 6.51 -7.15 21.82
N SER A 82 6.50 -8.29 22.51
CA SER A 82 7.05 -8.41 23.88
C SER A 82 8.53 -8.16 23.87
N VAL A 83 9.25 -8.82 22.96
CA VAL A 83 10.72 -8.68 22.83
C VAL A 83 11.09 -7.23 22.47
N VAL A 84 10.34 -6.59 21.56
CA VAL A 84 10.61 -5.19 21.20
C VAL A 84 10.40 -4.25 22.38
N VAL A 85 9.37 -4.49 23.20
CA VAL A 85 9.06 -3.64 24.38
C VAL A 85 10.05 -3.86 25.52
N GLU A 86 10.52 -5.08 25.71
CA GLU A 86 11.58 -5.40 26.70
C GLU A 86 12.90 -4.71 26.37
N HIS A 87 13.15 -4.45 25.07
CA HIS A 87 14.39 -3.86 24.57
C HIS A 87 14.16 -2.52 23.84
N LEU A 88 13.25 -1.67 24.35
CA LEU A 88 12.91 -0.38 23.70
C LEU A 88 14.11 0.53 23.42
N ASP A 89 15.18 0.42 24.22
CA ASP A 89 16.40 1.20 23.97
C ASP A 89 17.08 0.87 22.64
N ASN A 90 16.89 -0.34 22.15
CA ASN A 90 17.37 -0.78 20.84
C ASN A 90 16.43 -0.36 19.70
N HIS A 91 15.26 0.19 20.03
CA HIS A 91 14.22 0.58 19.07
C HIS A 91 13.84 2.07 19.23
N PRO A 92 14.74 3.03 18.91
CA PRO A 92 14.57 4.45 19.19
C PRO A 92 13.30 5.05 18.57
N PHE A 93 12.92 4.62 17.38
CA PHE A 93 11.67 5.08 16.75
C PHE A 93 10.43 4.62 17.52
N THR A 94 10.39 3.39 17.98
CA THR A 94 9.29 2.87 18.80
C THR A 94 9.29 3.54 20.17
N LYS A 95 10.45 3.67 20.81
CA LYS A 95 10.61 4.33 22.11
C LYS A 95 10.09 5.76 22.12
N ALA A 96 10.29 6.51 21.04
CA ALA A 96 9.89 7.91 20.95
C ALA A 96 8.38 8.15 21.11
N TRP A 97 7.54 7.18 20.75
CA TRP A 97 6.08 7.31 20.82
C TRP A 97 5.42 6.27 21.74
N TRP A 98 6.19 5.33 22.32
CA TRP A 98 5.63 4.29 23.19
C TRP A 98 4.98 4.90 24.43
N PRO A 99 3.72 4.57 24.74
CA PRO A 99 3.02 5.17 25.86
C PRO A 99 3.61 4.73 27.19
N LYS A 100 3.70 5.65 28.15
CA LYS A 100 4.16 5.35 29.51
C LYS A 100 3.29 4.32 30.25
N PHE A 101 2.00 4.26 29.90
CA PHE A 101 1.01 3.37 30.49
C PHE A 101 0.59 2.26 29.50
N ALA A 102 1.51 1.82 28.67
CA ALA A 102 1.26 0.70 27.78
C ALA A 102 1.06 -0.62 28.56
N PRO A 103 0.33 -1.59 27.99
CA PRO A 103 0.25 -2.92 28.58
C PRO A 103 1.65 -3.53 28.78
N PRO A 104 1.86 -4.30 29.85
CA PRO A 104 3.13 -4.98 30.07
C PRO A 104 3.42 -5.99 28.96
N PRO A 105 4.69 -6.31 28.71
CA PRO A 105 5.10 -7.21 27.59
C PRO A 105 4.32 -8.52 27.54
N GLY A 106 4.09 -9.19 28.67
CA GLY A 106 3.33 -10.45 28.72
C GLY A 106 1.88 -10.37 28.24
N MET A 107 1.27 -9.21 28.20
CA MET A 107 -0.06 -9.01 27.61
C MET A 107 -0.01 -8.81 26.08
N LEU A 108 1.17 -8.53 25.53
CA LEU A 108 1.38 -8.31 24.11
C LEU A 108 1.71 -9.60 23.35
N SER A 109 2.27 -10.61 24.07
CA SER A 109 2.75 -11.87 23.47
C SER A 109 1.66 -12.84 23.00
N GLY A 110 0.42 -12.67 23.45
CA GLY A 110 -0.70 -13.55 23.05
C GLY A 110 -1.26 -13.33 21.64
N ALA A 111 -0.66 -12.47 20.85
CA ALA A 111 -1.23 -12.04 19.57
C ALA A 111 -0.90 -12.94 18.36
N GLY A 112 -0.08 -14.01 18.55
CA GLY A 112 0.18 -15.01 17.49
C GLY A 112 0.57 -14.46 16.11
N GLY A 113 1.28 -13.32 16.07
CA GLY A 113 1.68 -12.65 14.83
C GLY A 113 0.64 -11.70 14.23
N SER A 114 -0.60 -11.74 14.70
CA SER A 114 -1.63 -10.78 14.30
C SER A 114 -1.89 -9.75 15.41
N PRO A 115 -1.98 -8.45 15.11
CA PRO A 115 -2.25 -7.43 16.13
C PRO A 115 -3.67 -7.54 16.69
N ARG A 116 -4.49 -8.46 16.16
CA ARG A 116 -5.92 -8.55 16.45
C ARG A 116 -6.56 -7.15 16.36
N GLN A 117 -7.11 -6.63 17.47
CA GLN A 117 -7.66 -5.27 17.52
C GLN A 117 -6.75 -4.27 18.26
N MET A 118 -5.52 -4.68 18.62
CA MET A 118 -4.59 -3.83 19.37
C MET A 118 -3.80 -2.92 18.42
N ARG A 119 -4.26 -1.68 18.26
CA ARG A 119 -3.59 -0.65 17.42
C ARG A 119 -2.14 -0.40 17.83
N LEU A 120 -1.86 -0.47 19.12
CA LEU A 120 -0.52 -0.28 19.67
C LEU A 120 0.46 -1.31 19.11
N VAL A 121 0.06 -2.58 19.07
CA VAL A 121 0.87 -3.68 18.50
C VAL A 121 1.06 -3.51 17.00
N GLY A 122 0.00 -3.17 16.28
CA GLY A 122 0.10 -2.93 14.84
C GLY A 122 1.07 -1.80 14.50
N ARG A 123 1.03 -0.70 15.25
CA ARG A 123 1.94 0.43 15.05
C ARG A 123 3.39 0.07 15.40
N LEU A 124 3.61 -0.68 16.49
CA LEU A 124 4.92 -1.18 16.86
C LEU A 124 5.52 -2.06 15.75
N THR A 125 4.74 -3.00 15.24
CA THR A 125 5.15 -3.88 14.15
C THR A 125 5.51 -3.08 12.89
N PHE A 126 4.70 -2.09 12.55
CA PHE A 126 4.96 -1.19 11.41
C PHE A 126 6.31 -0.48 11.55
N PHE A 127 6.59 0.18 12.67
CA PHE A 127 7.84 0.90 12.87
C PHE A 127 9.05 -0.03 12.95
N ASN A 128 8.90 -1.21 13.52
CA ASN A 128 9.97 -2.20 13.55
C ASN A 128 10.33 -2.64 12.12
N LYS A 129 9.34 -2.99 11.29
CA LYS A 129 9.55 -3.40 9.90
C LYS A 129 9.92 -2.23 8.97
N PHE A 130 9.61 -1.01 9.33
CA PHE A 130 9.96 0.16 8.54
C PHE A 130 11.48 0.34 8.41
N THR A 131 12.22 -0.04 9.44
CA THR A 131 13.69 0.06 9.49
C THR A 131 14.40 -1.27 9.24
N ASP A 132 13.67 -2.40 9.16
CA ASP A 132 14.24 -3.72 8.96
C ASP A 132 14.60 -3.97 7.48
N ASN A 133 15.88 -4.23 7.23
CA ASN A 133 16.42 -4.50 5.89
C ASN A 133 16.52 -6.01 5.55
N THR A 134 16.06 -6.91 6.42
CA THR A 134 16.40 -8.35 6.36
C THR A 134 15.64 -9.15 5.29
N PHE A 135 14.51 -8.69 4.80
CA PHE A 135 13.69 -9.44 3.82
C PHE A 135 13.37 -8.64 2.54
N GLY A 136 14.33 -8.56 1.63
CA GLY A 136 14.07 -8.09 0.27
C GLY A 136 13.73 -6.60 0.12
N GLY A 137 14.21 -5.79 1.03
CA GLY A 137 13.97 -4.36 1.12
C GLY A 137 13.03 -4.01 2.25
N SER A 138 13.39 -3.00 3.03
CA SER A 138 12.51 -2.47 4.09
C SER A 138 11.17 -2.02 3.49
N LEU A 139 10.14 -1.97 4.29
CA LEU A 139 8.84 -1.38 3.92
C LEU A 139 9.03 -0.01 3.23
N TYR A 140 9.95 0.81 3.75
CA TYR A 140 10.29 2.10 3.15
C TYR A 140 10.83 1.97 1.72
N SER A 141 11.72 1.02 1.47
CA SER A 141 12.31 0.80 0.15
C SER A 141 11.25 0.40 -0.89
N ARG A 142 10.35 -0.51 -0.53
CA ARG A 142 9.26 -0.95 -1.44
C ARG A 142 8.25 0.17 -1.71
N LEU A 143 7.85 0.90 -0.67
CA LEU A 143 6.97 2.05 -0.80
C LEU A 143 7.60 3.13 -1.67
N SER A 144 8.87 3.46 -1.39
CA SER A 144 9.63 4.44 -2.19
C SER A 144 9.79 4.01 -3.63
N SER A 145 10.03 2.73 -3.90
CA SER A 145 10.13 2.19 -5.26
C SER A 145 8.81 2.39 -6.03
N ALA A 146 7.69 2.03 -5.44
CA ALA A 146 6.37 2.21 -6.06
C ALA A 146 6.08 3.70 -6.34
N LEU A 147 6.33 4.57 -5.37
CA LEU A 147 6.11 6.02 -5.51
C LEU A 147 7.08 6.66 -6.52
N ASN A 148 8.34 6.24 -6.55
CA ASN A 148 9.31 6.74 -7.52
C ASN A 148 8.97 6.31 -8.95
N ALA A 149 8.43 5.10 -9.14
CA ALA A 149 7.92 4.68 -10.45
C ALA A 149 6.79 5.60 -10.93
N LEU A 150 5.87 6.01 -10.05
CA LEU A 150 4.82 6.98 -10.39
C LEU A 150 5.37 8.39 -10.66
N LYS A 151 6.42 8.83 -9.94
CA LYS A 151 7.10 10.10 -10.25
C LYS A 151 7.72 10.10 -11.64
N LEU A 152 8.31 8.99 -12.06
CA LEU A 152 8.84 8.85 -13.41
C LEU A 152 7.73 8.96 -14.45
N ILE A 153 6.61 8.27 -14.24
CA ILE A 153 5.44 8.34 -15.12
C ILE A 153 4.88 9.76 -15.17
N GLN A 154 4.77 10.45 -14.02
CA GLN A 154 4.30 11.84 -13.96
C GLN A 154 5.19 12.80 -14.78
N ARG A 155 6.49 12.51 -14.87
CA ARG A 155 7.46 13.33 -15.65
C ARG A 155 7.44 13.03 -17.14
N GLN A 156 6.88 11.90 -17.56
CA GLN A 156 6.71 11.59 -18.98
C GLN A 156 5.79 12.65 -19.59
N ARG A 157 6.25 13.24 -20.70
CA ARG A 157 5.47 14.25 -21.41
C ARG A 157 4.25 13.58 -22.05
N GLU A 158 3.18 14.34 -22.25
CA GLU A 158 1.91 13.91 -22.88
C GLU A 158 2.08 13.20 -24.24
N THR A 159 3.25 13.27 -24.84
CA THR A 159 3.59 12.68 -26.15
C THR A 159 3.77 11.17 -26.13
N GLU A 160 4.00 10.56 -24.97
CA GLU A 160 4.12 9.11 -24.86
C GLU A 160 2.82 8.52 -24.31
N ALA A 161 1.83 8.37 -25.19
CA ALA A 161 0.60 7.71 -24.83
C ALA A 161 0.85 6.21 -24.59
N ILE A 162 0.40 5.70 -23.46
CA ILE A 162 0.36 4.27 -23.20
C ILE A 162 -0.87 3.73 -23.90
N GLU A 163 -0.68 2.80 -24.83
CA GLU A 163 -1.76 2.27 -25.63
C GLU A 163 -1.96 0.77 -25.39
N ASN A 164 -3.21 0.36 -25.42
CA ASN A 164 -3.59 -1.05 -25.59
C ASN A 164 -4.55 -1.18 -26.79
N SER A 165 -5.14 -2.35 -26.98
CA SER A 165 -6.03 -2.63 -28.11
C SER A 165 -7.24 -1.69 -28.20
N LYS A 166 -7.77 -1.20 -27.07
CA LYS A 166 -9.01 -0.42 -27.00
C LYS A 166 -8.79 1.03 -26.57
N PHE A 167 -7.73 1.29 -25.77
CA PHE A 167 -7.57 2.56 -25.08
C PHE A 167 -6.23 3.21 -25.39
N ARG A 168 -6.25 4.53 -25.42
CA ARG A 168 -5.09 5.39 -25.43
C ARG A 168 -5.08 6.19 -24.13
N PHE A 169 -4.09 5.94 -23.27
CA PHE A 169 -3.98 6.58 -21.97
C PHE A 169 -3.04 7.76 -22.04
N THR A 170 -3.50 8.89 -21.52
CA THR A 170 -2.66 10.07 -21.30
C THR A 170 -2.50 10.33 -19.83
N VAL A 171 -1.30 10.74 -19.41
CA VAL A 171 -0.99 11.01 -18.02
C VAL A 171 -1.32 12.46 -17.69
N ASN A 172 -2.07 12.66 -16.59
CA ASN A 172 -2.25 13.98 -16.03
C ASN A 172 -1.08 14.27 -15.07
N ASN A 173 -0.29 15.28 -15.37
CA ASN A 173 0.93 15.57 -14.62
C ASN A 173 0.71 16.45 -13.38
N ASN A 174 -0.53 16.80 -13.05
CA ASN A 174 -0.84 17.78 -12.01
C ASN A 174 -0.65 17.24 -10.59
N ALA A 175 -0.84 15.94 -10.36
CA ALA A 175 -0.76 15.34 -9.05
C ALA A 175 -0.40 13.85 -9.12
N ILE A 176 0.05 13.29 -7.99
CA ILE A 176 0.08 11.84 -7.74
C ILE A 176 -0.97 11.54 -6.68
N ASN A 177 -1.90 10.66 -7.00
CA ASN A 177 -2.94 10.23 -6.07
C ASN A 177 -2.46 9.02 -5.26
N VAL A 178 -2.69 9.04 -3.94
CA VAL A 178 -2.45 7.92 -3.04
C VAL A 178 -3.74 7.63 -2.28
N PHE A 179 -4.28 6.44 -2.45
CA PHE A 179 -5.46 5.98 -1.72
C PHE A 179 -5.03 4.97 -0.65
N LEU A 180 -5.31 5.28 0.61
CA LEU A 180 -5.10 4.38 1.74
C LEU A 180 -6.46 3.76 2.10
N ILE A 181 -6.59 2.45 1.86
CA ILE A 181 -7.84 1.72 2.10
C ILE A 181 -7.63 0.80 3.30
N PHE A 182 -8.47 0.94 4.35
CA PHE A 182 -8.34 0.17 5.58
C PHE A 182 -9.67 0.03 6.33
N SER A 183 -9.73 -0.94 7.24
CA SER A 183 -10.82 -1.03 8.22
C SER A 183 -10.40 -0.33 9.52
N PRO A 184 -11.20 0.61 10.04
CA PRO A 184 -10.91 1.26 11.32
C PRO A 184 -11.10 0.31 12.51
N CYS A 185 -11.80 -0.81 12.32
CA CYS A 185 -12.02 -1.84 13.34
C CYS A 185 -10.90 -2.88 13.40
N GLY A 186 -10.03 -2.94 12.39
CA GLY A 186 -8.90 -3.86 12.34
C GLY A 186 -7.65 -3.30 13.01
N GLY A 187 -6.85 -4.16 13.65
CA GLY A 187 -5.59 -3.77 14.30
C GLY A 187 -4.53 -3.29 13.31
N THR A 188 -4.41 -3.92 12.14
CA THR A 188 -3.41 -3.58 11.13
C THR A 188 -3.67 -2.21 10.50
N GLY A 189 -4.79 -2.05 9.82
CA GLY A 189 -5.06 -0.84 9.05
C GLY A 189 -5.18 0.42 9.90
N SER A 190 -5.94 0.33 11.00
CA SER A 190 -6.18 1.47 11.90
C SER A 190 -4.92 1.93 12.66
N SER A 191 -3.91 1.09 12.77
CA SER A 191 -2.67 1.40 13.50
C SER A 191 -1.65 2.16 12.68
N MET A 192 -1.60 1.96 11.36
CA MET A 192 -0.53 2.48 10.51
C MET A 192 -0.97 3.47 9.42
N ALA A 193 -2.28 3.61 9.20
CA ALA A 193 -2.79 4.43 8.09
C ALA A 193 -2.30 5.88 8.14
N PHE A 194 -2.30 6.51 9.33
CA PHE A 194 -1.85 7.90 9.48
C PHE A 194 -0.34 8.05 9.29
N ASP A 195 0.46 7.17 9.92
CA ASP A 195 1.91 7.21 9.77
C ASP A 195 2.30 7.01 8.30
N LEU A 196 1.63 6.07 7.61
CA LEU A 196 1.86 5.82 6.20
C LEU A 196 1.46 7.00 5.31
N ALA A 197 0.37 7.71 5.64
CA ALA A 197 -0.03 8.92 4.94
C ALA A 197 1.07 10.01 5.02
N TYR A 198 1.63 10.22 6.21
CA TYR A 198 2.74 11.17 6.39
C TYR A 198 3.99 10.76 5.62
N ILE A 199 4.33 9.47 5.62
CA ILE A 199 5.48 8.95 4.88
C ILE A 199 5.29 9.15 3.37
N CYS A 200 4.12 8.80 2.83
CA CYS A 200 3.80 9.02 1.42
C CYS A 200 3.91 10.51 1.06
N ARG A 201 3.36 11.39 1.90
CA ARG A 201 3.45 12.85 1.70
C ARG A 201 4.90 13.31 1.68
N LYS A 202 5.74 12.80 2.59
CA LYS A 202 7.16 13.17 2.65
C LYS A 202 7.92 12.69 1.43
N ILE A 203 7.69 11.47 0.98
CA ILE A 203 8.32 10.93 -0.24
C ILE A 203 7.90 11.74 -1.48
N LEU A 204 6.67 12.22 -1.54
CA LEU A 204 6.08 12.90 -2.69
C LEU A 204 6.07 14.43 -2.56
N GLU A 205 6.73 15.05 -1.57
CA GLU A 205 6.59 16.47 -1.22
C GLU A 205 6.66 17.45 -2.41
N ASN A 206 7.46 17.12 -3.44
CA ASN A 206 7.64 17.94 -4.64
C ASN A 206 6.73 17.53 -5.82
N ASN A 207 5.80 16.61 -5.63
CA ASN A 207 4.98 16.04 -6.70
C ASN A 207 3.47 16.31 -6.54
N ASN A 208 3.11 17.32 -5.75
CA ASN A 208 1.70 17.66 -5.46
C ASN A 208 0.85 16.43 -5.06
N PRO A 209 1.19 15.73 -3.95
CA PRO A 209 0.49 14.52 -3.56
C PRO A 209 -0.93 14.80 -3.08
N LYS A 210 -1.89 14.04 -3.60
CA LYS A 210 -3.26 13.98 -3.07
C LYS A 210 -3.42 12.65 -2.33
N ILE A 211 -3.44 12.71 -0.99
CA ILE A 211 -3.56 11.52 -0.16
C ILE A 211 -4.99 11.45 0.40
N THR A 212 -5.67 10.38 0.05
CA THR A 212 -7.06 10.13 0.46
C THR A 212 -7.11 8.82 1.25
N SER A 213 -7.70 8.86 2.44
CA SER A 213 -7.99 7.68 3.23
C SER A 213 -9.45 7.25 3.05
N MET A 214 -9.65 5.97 2.78
CA MET A 214 -10.97 5.35 2.65
C MET A 214 -11.11 4.28 3.73
N SER A 215 -11.99 4.54 4.70
CA SER A 215 -12.27 3.58 5.76
C SER A 215 -13.49 2.73 5.41
N MET A 216 -13.38 1.42 5.60
CA MET A 216 -14.47 0.48 5.46
C MET A 216 -15.02 0.15 6.84
N ALA A 217 -16.17 0.72 7.20
CA ALA A 217 -16.89 0.33 8.40
C ALA A 217 -17.69 -0.94 8.14
N PRO A 218 -17.84 -1.84 9.15
CA PRO A 218 -18.80 -2.92 9.04
C PRO A 218 -20.21 -2.33 8.89
N SER A 219 -21.02 -2.91 8.00
CA SER A 219 -22.46 -2.62 7.97
C SER A 219 -23.08 -3.17 9.25
N VAL A 220 -23.78 -2.34 9.97
CA VAL A 220 -24.61 -2.75 11.13
C VAL A 220 -25.85 -3.45 10.61
#